data_9f65585facacfaf2b8c039ed702ffe96
#
_entry.id   9f65585facacfaf2b8c039ed702ffe96
#
_cell.length_a   1.000
_cell.length_b   1.000
_cell.length_c   1.000
_cell.angle_alpha   90.00
_cell.angle_beta   90.00
_cell.angle_gamma   90.00
#
_symmetry.space_group_name_H-M   'P 1'
#
loop_
_entity.id
_entity.type
_entity.pdbx_description
1 polymer ?
#
loop_
_entity_poly.entity_id
_entity_poly.type
_entity_poly.pdbx_seq_one_letter_code
_entity_poly.pdbx_strand_id
1 'polypeptide(L)'
;MQFIDLKAQYAALKEEINAGIQSVLDSAQFIGGPQVKELEKELADFVGRKHCVTCANGTDALQIAYMVAGVGAGDAVFCPDMTFISSTEPAKMFGATSVFCDITRDTYTLCPESLEKQIGAVLAEGKLTPKAVVAVDILGNPCDYDAIAPICEKYGLILIEDAAQAFGASNKGRKCCSFGTIATTSFFPAKPLGCYGDGGAIFTDDDAAADIIRSLCVHGKGPGGKYDNIRVGMNSRLDTVQAAVLLPKLKALRDYEIDRRQEVAGRYNAAFCKDFTVPFVAEECVS
;
A
#
# COMPACT_ATOMS: atom_id res chain seq x y z
N MET A 1 -19.18 7.64 -21.15
CA MET A 1 -18.16 8.15 -20.19
C MET A 1 -17.63 6.94 -19.45
N GLN A 2 -16.32 6.76 -19.37
CA GLN A 2 -15.70 5.70 -18.55
C GLN A 2 -15.44 6.26 -17.16
N PHE A 3 -15.61 5.45 -16.11
CA PHE A 3 -15.36 5.85 -14.72
C PHE A 3 -13.88 6.19 -14.48
N ILE A 4 -12.97 5.37 -15.03
CA ILE A 4 -11.53 5.63 -15.10
C ILE A 4 -11.12 5.51 -16.57
N ASP A 5 -10.67 6.62 -17.18
CA ASP A 5 -10.29 6.64 -18.59
C ASP A 5 -8.77 6.42 -18.77
N LEU A 6 -8.36 5.16 -18.67
CA LEU A 6 -6.96 4.77 -18.89
C LEU A 6 -6.46 5.06 -20.30
N LYS A 7 -7.37 5.14 -21.30
CA LYS A 7 -6.98 5.48 -22.68
C LYS A 7 -6.60 6.95 -22.79
N ALA A 8 -7.35 7.85 -22.14
CA ALA A 8 -7.04 9.26 -22.11
C ALA A 8 -5.71 9.51 -21.37
N GLN A 9 -5.47 8.84 -20.22
CA GLN A 9 -4.22 8.94 -19.50
C GLN A 9 -3.04 8.45 -20.35
N TYR A 10 -3.18 7.28 -21.03
CA TYR A 10 -2.14 6.81 -21.94
C TYR A 10 -1.89 7.81 -23.07
N ALA A 11 -2.93 8.36 -23.69
CA ALA A 11 -2.78 9.33 -24.79
C ALA A 11 -1.97 10.57 -24.36
N ALA A 12 -2.16 11.03 -23.10
CA ALA A 12 -1.44 12.18 -22.56
C ALA A 12 0.06 11.90 -22.31
N LEU A 13 0.41 10.66 -21.94
CA LEU A 13 1.78 10.26 -21.56
C LEU A 13 2.44 9.34 -22.60
N LYS A 14 1.84 9.19 -23.78
CA LYS A 14 2.16 8.15 -24.77
C LYS A 14 3.63 8.15 -25.18
N GLU A 15 4.20 9.31 -25.44
CA GLU A 15 5.58 9.41 -25.94
C GLU A 15 6.59 8.95 -24.89
N GLU A 16 6.44 9.43 -23.64
CA GLU A 16 7.33 9.06 -22.54
C GLU A 16 7.21 7.57 -22.19
N ILE A 17 5.98 7.06 -22.10
CA ILE A 17 5.73 5.64 -21.81
C ILE A 17 6.30 4.74 -22.91
N ASN A 18 6.04 5.04 -24.18
CA ASN A 18 6.53 4.24 -25.29
C ASN A 18 8.07 4.25 -25.37
N ALA A 19 8.70 5.40 -25.16
CA ALA A 19 10.16 5.50 -25.12
C ALA A 19 10.75 4.65 -23.98
N GLY A 20 10.13 4.68 -22.78
CA GLY A 20 10.52 3.85 -21.65
C GLY A 20 10.41 2.37 -21.94
N ILE A 21 9.28 1.92 -22.49
CA ILE A 21 9.06 0.51 -22.88
C ILE A 21 10.09 0.10 -23.94
N GLN A 22 10.31 0.93 -24.97
CA GLN A 22 11.28 0.62 -26.04
C GLN A 22 12.70 0.45 -25.48
N SER A 23 13.11 1.31 -24.54
CA SER A 23 14.42 1.17 -23.87
C SER A 23 14.58 -0.17 -23.14
N VAL A 24 13.51 -0.67 -22.52
CA VAL A 24 13.53 -2.01 -21.88
C VAL A 24 13.64 -3.11 -22.92
N LEU A 25 12.89 -3.01 -24.02
CA LEU A 25 12.96 -4.00 -25.11
C LEU A 25 14.35 -4.05 -25.73
N ASP A 26 14.96 -2.89 -26.01
CA ASP A 26 16.31 -2.79 -26.60
C ASP A 26 17.40 -3.36 -25.68
N SER A 27 17.25 -3.19 -24.35
CA SER A 27 18.23 -3.72 -23.38
C SER A 27 17.98 -5.17 -22.99
N ALA A 28 16.79 -5.71 -23.26
CA ALA A 28 16.32 -7.04 -22.84
C ALA A 28 16.44 -7.32 -21.32
N GLN A 29 16.52 -6.27 -20.48
CA GLN A 29 16.56 -6.40 -19.02
C GLN A 29 15.16 -6.38 -18.42
N PHE A 30 14.39 -7.43 -18.68
CA PHE A 30 12.97 -7.49 -18.31
C PHE A 30 12.72 -7.63 -16.80
N ILE A 31 13.68 -8.15 -16.01
CA ILE A 31 13.60 -8.34 -14.57
C ILE A 31 14.78 -7.64 -13.89
N GLY A 32 14.46 -6.78 -12.90
CA GLY A 32 15.47 -6.10 -12.09
C GLY A 32 16.36 -5.11 -12.88
N GLY A 33 15.81 -4.58 -13.98
CA GLY A 33 16.47 -3.55 -14.78
C GLY A 33 16.65 -2.22 -14.03
N PRO A 34 17.40 -1.27 -14.59
CA PRO A 34 17.70 0.01 -13.95
C PRO A 34 16.43 0.82 -13.62
N GLN A 35 15.38 0.73 -14.45
CA GLN A 35 14.11 1.43 -14.24
C GLN A 35 13.43 1.00 -12.94
N VAL A 36 13.59 -0.26 -12.48
CA VAL A 36 13.04 -0.71 -11.21
C VAL A 36 13.72 0.00 -10.04
N LYS A 37 15.04 0.12 -10.07
CA LYS A 37 15.82 0.82 -9.02
C LYS A 37 15.52 2.32 -9.00
N GLU A 38 15.41 2.92 -10.17
CA GLU A 38 15.02 4.32 -10.32
C GLU A 38 13.63 4.56 -9.75
N LEU A 39 12.66 3.72 -10.11
CA LEU A 39 11.29 3.81 -9.59
C LEU A 39 11.25 3.63 -8.07
N GLU A 40 11.95 2.64 -7.51
CA GLU A 40 12.00 2.42 -6.05
C GLU A 40 12.53 3.66 -5.32
N LYS A 41 13.57 4.30 -5.87
CA LYS A 41 14.11 5.54 -5.33
C LYS A 41 13.09 6.69 -5.40
N GLU A 42 12.50 6.94 -6.58
CA GLU A 42 11.52 8.00 -6.78
C GLU A 42 10.26 7.80 -5.90
N LEU A 43 9.81 6.54 -5.71
CA LEU A 43 8.69 6.21 -4.83
C LEU A 43 9.04 6.47 -3.37
N ALA A 44 10.21 6.04 -2.91
CA ALA A 44 10.67 6.27 -1.54
C ALA A 44 10.81 7.77 -1.25
N ASP A 45 11.44 8.52 -2.15
CA ASP A 45 11.58 9.98 -2.04
C ASP A 45 10.21 10.69 -2.03
N PHE A 46 9.25 10.24 -2.86
CA PHE A 46 7.92 10.84 -2.96
C PHE A 46 7.10 10.69 -1.67
N VAL A 47 7.17 9.53 -1.02
CA VAL A 47 6.41 9.27 0.22
C VAL A 47 7.20 9.65 1.48
N GLY A 48 8.51 9.93 1.38
CA GLY A 48 9.37 10.27 2.51
C GLY A 48 9.78 9.07 3.35
N ARG A 49 9.96 7.89 2.75
CA ARG A 49 10.48 6.68 3.39
C ARG A 49 11.92 6.39 2.97
N LYS A 50 12.67 5.71 3.82
CA LYS A 50 14.05 5.30 3.53
C LYS A 50 14.13 4.21 2.45
N HIS A 51 13.20 3.26 2.48
CA HIS A 51 13.18 2.12 1.57
C HIS A 51 11.84 1.96 0.88
N CYS A 52 11.91 1.65 -0.41
CA CYS A 52 10.84 1.10 -1.21
C CYS A 52 11.34 -0.19 -1.86
N VAL A 53 10.54 -1.24 -1.82
CA VAL A 53 10.77 -2.50 -2.53
C VAL A 53 9.56 -2.81 -3.36
N THR A 54 9.72 -2.84 -4.68
CA THR A 54 8.64 -3.18 -5.59
C THR A 54 8.41 -4.69 -5.68
N CYS A 55 7.16 -5.09 -5.88
CA CYS A 55 6.72 -6.49 -5.95
C CYS A 55 5.68 -6.71 -7.04
N ALA A 56 5.21 -7.95 -7.21
CA ALA A 56 4.36 -8.33 -8.31
C ALA A 56 2.95 -7.72 -8.25
N ASN A 57 2.40 -7.47 -7.07
CA ASN A 57 1.06 -6.87 -6.90
C ASN A 57 0.84 -6.44 -5.44
N GLY A 58 -0.28 -5.73 -5.17
CA GLY A 58 -0.61 -5.26 -3.82
C GLY A 58 -0.94 -6.38 -2.83
N THR A 59 -1.51 -7.50 -3.28
CA THR A 59 -1.78 -8.66 -2.43
C THR A 59 -0.48 -9.31 -1.95
N ASP A 60 0.50 -9.47 -2.84
CA ASP A 60 1.83 -9.94 -2.49
C ASP A 60 2.54 -8.96 -1.54
N ALA A 61 2.35 -7.65 -1.72
CA ALA A 61 2.89 -6.64 -0.81
C ALA A 61 2.38 -6.86 0.63
N LEU A 62 1.09 -7.09 0.80
CA LEU A 62 0.48 -7.42 2.09
C LEU A 62 0.97 -8.76 2.62
N GLN A 63 1.04 -9.82 1.79
CA GLN A 63 1.59 -11.12 2.22
C GLN A 63 3.01 -10.98 2.76
N ILE A 64 3.86 -10.24 2.06
CA ILE A 64 5.24 -10.00 2.49
C ILE A 64 5.27 -9.18 3.79
N ALA A 65 4.41 -8.17 3.95
CA ALA A 65 4.30 -7.41 5.19
C ALA A 65 3.92 -8.32 6.38
N TYR A 66 2.96 -9.24 6.19
CA TYR A 66 2.60 -10.23 7.20
C TYR A 66 3.75 -11.20 7.51
N MET A 67 4.52 -11.63 6.50
CA MET A 67 5.70 -12.48 6.71
C MET A 67 6.78 -11.75 7.52
N VAL A 68 7.04 -10.48 7.24
CA VAL A 68 7.98 -9.64 8.01
C VAL A 68 7.49 -9.44 9.44
N ALA A 69 6.19 -9.22 9.64
CA ALA A 69 5.57 -9.12 10.97
C ALA A 69 5.59 -10.47 11.74
N GLY A 70 5.93 -11.57 11.09
CA GLY A 70 5.97 -12.90 11.68
C GLY A 70 4.57 -13.39 12.08
N VAL A 71 3.55 -13.06 11.30
CA VAL A 71 2.17 -13.49 11.51
C VAL A 71 2.04 -14.98 11.21
N GLY A 72 1.38 -15.73 12.09
CA GLY A 72 1.21 -17.18 11.96
C GLY A 72 0.02 -17.75 12.74
N ALA A 73 -0.02 -19.07 12.83
CA ALA A 73 -1.10 -19.77 13.53
C ALA A 73 -1.15 -19.37 15.01
N GLY A 74 -2.34 -19.07 15.51
CA GLY A 74 -2.56 -18.61 16.88
C GLY A 74 -2.48 -17.08 17.04
N ASP A 75 -2.09 -16.34 16.00
CA ASP A 75 -2.08 -14.88 16.03
C ASP A 75 -3.44 -14.29 15.64
N ALA A 76 -3.74 -13.10 16.19
CA ALA A 76 -4.83 -12.24 15.80
C ALA A 76 -4.30 -11.04 15.00
N VAL A 77 -4.91 -10.77 13.84
CA VAL A 77 -4.66 -9.60 13.02
C VAL A 77 -5.94 -8.77 12.97
N PHE A 78 -5.84 -7.51 13.38
CA PHE A 78 -6.95 -6.58 13.44
C PHE A 78 -7.04 -5.78 12.13
N CYS A 79 -8.23 -5.66 11.57
CA CYS A 79 -8.47 -4.92 10.34
C CYS A 79 -9.89 -4.35 10.30
N PRO A 80 -10.17 -3.31 9.50
CA PRO A 80 -11.54 -2.84 9.33
C PRO A 80 -12.40 -3.89 8.65
N ASP A 81 -13.70 -3.91 8.95
CA ASP A 81 -14.68 -4.79 8.32
C ASP A 81 -15.11 -4.30 6.92
N MET A 82 -14.78 -3.06 6.57
CA MET A 82 -14.95 -2.48 5.24
C MET A 82 -13.59 -2.31 4.55
N THR A 83 -13.22 -3.29 3.73
CA THR A 83 -11.99 -3.27 2.95
C THR A 83 -12.07 -4.24 1.76
N PHE A 84 -11.04 -4.23 0.91
CA PHE A 84 -10.83 -5.29 -0.08
C PHE A 84 -10.27 -6.53 0.61
N ILE A 85 -10.66 -7.72 0.13
CA ILE A 85 -10.32 -9.01 0.77
C ILE A 85 -8.81 -9.21 1.02
N SER A 86 -7.94 -8.65 0.16
CA SER A 86 -6.48 -8.78 0.29
C SER A 86 -5.92 -8.20 1.58
N SER A 87 -6.61 -7.27 2.26
CA SER A 87 -6.17 -6.76 3.56
C SER A 87 -6.18 -7.84 4.65
N THR A 88 -6.97 -8.90 4.51
CA THR A 88 -7.12 -9.97 5.51
C THR A 88 -6.80 -11.37 5.01
N GLU A 89 -6.90 -11.61 3.71
CA GLU A 89 -6.66 -12.91 3.08
C GLU A 89 -5.30 -13.51 3.47
N PRO A 90 -4.19 -12.73 3.47
CA PRO A 90 -2.88 -13.28 3.86
C PRO A 90 -2.84 -13.79 5.30
N ALA A 91 -3.54 -13.16 6.25
CA ALA A 91 -3.62 -13.66 7.62
C ALA A 91 -4.14 -15.10 7.65
N LYS A 92 -5.22 -15.36 6.88
CA LYS A 92 -5.79 -16.69 6.79
C LYS A 92 -4.85 -17.70 6.13
N MET A 93 -4.11 -17.29 5.11
CA MET A 93 -3.12 -18.13 4.44
C MET A 93 -1.99 -18.55 5.38
N PHE A 94 -1.60 -17.70 6.33
CA PHE A 94 -0.60 -18.01 7.36
C PHE A 94 -1.17 -18.69 8.60
N GLY A 95 -2.47 -19.01 8.64
CA GLY A 95 -3.12 -19.68 9.75
C GLY A 95 -3.51 -18.76 10.91
N ALA A 96 -3.33 -17.46 10.76
CA ALA A 96 -3.79 -16.47 11.73
C ALA A 96 -5.31 -16.23 11.62
N THR A 97 -5.84 -15.53 12.60
CA THR A 97 -7.26 -15.15 12.67
C THR A 97 -7.40 -13.66 12.43
N SER A 98 -8.19 -13.28 11.42
CA SER A 98 -8.61 -11.89 11.23
C SER A 98 -9.67 -11.54 12.25
N VAL A 99 -9.46 -10.43 12.98
CA VAL A 99 -10.39 -9.86 13.94
C VAL A 99 -10.88 -8.54 13.36
N PHE A 100 -12.17 -8.49 13.01
CA PHE A 100 -12.73 -7.31 12.38
C PHE A 100 -13.07 -6.24 13.40
N CYS A 101 -12.78 -5.01 13.04
CA CYS A 101 -13.08 -3.80 13.79
C CYS A 101 -14.05 -2.94 12.99
N ASP A 102 -14.92 -2.20 13.66
CA ASP A 102 -15.79 -1.24 13.01
C ASP A 102 -15.00 -0.13 12.31
N ILE A 103 -15.62 0.53 11.37
CA ILE A 103 -15.12 1.74 10.73
C ILE A 103 -15.70 2.99 11.38
N THR A 104 -14.99 4.10 11.24
CA THR A 104 -15.52 5.42 11.58
C THR A 104 -16.56 5.83 10.52
N ARG A 105 -17.74 6.24 10.98
CA ARG A 105 -18.91 6.50 10.12
C ARG A 105 -18.67 7.55 9.04
N ASP A 106 -17.85 8.55 9.35
CA ASP A 106 -17.65 9.70 8.46
C ASP A 106 -16.51 9.46 7.47
N THR A 107 -15.42 8.80 7.92
CA THR A 107 -14.21 8.56 7.10
C THR A 107 -14.17 7.20 6.45
N TYR A 108 -14.97 6.23 6.92
CA TYR A 108 -14.96 4.81 6.55
C TYR A 108 -13.64 4.09 6.85
N THR A 109 -12.72 4.72 7.56
CA THR A 109 -11.44 4.13 7.97
C THR A 109 -11.57 3.42 9.32
N LEU A 110 -10.56 2.64 9.70
CA LEU A 110 -10.52 1.88 10.96
C LEU A 110 -10.84 2.76 12.17
N CYS A 111 -11.85 2.37 12.96
CA CYS A 111 -12.24 3.07 14.19
C CYS A 111 -11.30 2.72 15.34
N PRO A 112 -10.56 3.70 15.93
CA PRO A 112 -9.60 3.46 17.01
C PRO A 112 -10.23 2.85 18.26
N GLU A 113 -11.43 3.29 18.63
CA GLU A 113 -12.15 2.78 19.81
C GLU A 113 -12.57 1.32 19.61
N SER A 114 -13.02 0.96 18.39
CA SER A 114 -13.35 -0.41 18.06
C SER A 114 -12.10 -1.28 18.04
N LEU A 115 -10.97 -0.78 17.52
CA LEU A 115 -9.69 -1.47 17.53
C LEU A 115 -9.28 -1.81 18.98
N GLU A 116 -9.25 -0.84 19.87
CA GLU A 116 -8.84 -1.05 21.27
C GLU A 116 -9.79 -2.03 22.00
N LYS A 117 -11.10 -1.93 21.76
CA LYS A 117 -12.10 -2.85 22.28
C LYS A 117 -11.86 -4.29 21.81
N GLN A 118 -11.59 -4.50 20.53
CA GLN A 118 -11.34 -5.84 19.98
C GLN A 118 -10.03 -6.44 20.48
N ILE A 119 -8.98 -5.64 20.63
CA ILE A 119 -7.73 -6.09 21.26
C ILE A 119 -8.00 -6.56 22.70
N GLY A 120 -8.75 -5.78 23.49
CA GLY A 120 -9.14 -6.14 24.85
C GLY A 120 -9.94 -7.44 24.91
N ALA A 121 -10.86 -7.66 23.98
CA ALA A 121 -11.65 -8.89 23.88
C ALA A 121 -10.77 -10.11 23.58
N VAL A 122 -9.84 -10.02 22.63
CA VAL A 122 -8.89 -11.09 22.29
C VAL A 122 -8.00 -11.43 23.49
N LEU A 123 -7.49 -10.43 24.20
CA LEU A 123 -6.67 -10.63 25.39
C LEU A 123 -7.47 -11.30 26.53
N ALA A 124 -8.72 -10.89 26.74
CA ALA A 124 -9.59 -11.47 27.77
C ALA A 124 -9.97 -12.94 27.48
N GLU A 125 -10.16 -13.29 26.20
CA GLU A 125 -10.44 -14.65 25.78
C GLU A 125 -9.21 -15.57 25.91
N GLY A 126 -8.01 -15.04 25.69
CA GLY A 126 -6.73 -15.75 25.88
C GLY A 126 -6.46 -16.89 24.89
N LYS A 127 -7.19 -16.97 23.77
CA LYS A 127 -7.02 -18.02 22.75
C LYS A 127 -6.07 -17.63 21.63
N LEU A 128 -5.95 -16.33 21.35
CA LEU A 128 -5.14 -15.77 20.29
C LEU A 128 -4.17 -14.74 20.87
N THR A 129 -3.04 -14.57 20.20
CA THR A 129 -2.06 -13.52 20.51
C THR A 129 -2.27 -12.33 19.59
N PRO A 130 -2.60 -11.13 20.09
CA PRO A 130 -2.59 -9.92 19.27
C PRO A 130 -1.23 -9.71 18.59
N LYS A 131 -1.19 -9.55 17.27
CA LYS A 131 0.06 -9.52 16.51
C LYS A 131 0.23 -8.29 15.63
N ALA A 132 -0.75 -7.97 14.82
CA ALA A 132 -0.67 -6.86 13.88
C ALA A 132 -2.01 -6.17 13.69
N VAL A 133 -1.94 -4.92 13.25
CA VAL A 133 -3.08 -4.11 12.80
C VAL A 133 -2.85 -3.76 11.34
N VAL A 134 -3.86 -3.94 10.50
CA VAL A 134 -3.88 -3.43 9.13
C VAL A 134 -4.82 -2.23 9.08
N ALA A 135 -4.26 -1.03 8.95
CA ALA A 135 -5.01 0.19 8.75
C ALA A 135 -5.14 0.44 7.25
N VAL A 136 -6.37 0.54 6.76
CA VAL A 136 -6.66 0.65 5.33
C VAL A 136 -7.13 2.06 5.01
N ASP A 137 -6.40 2.74 4.15
CA ASP A 137 -6.71 4.09 3.64
C ASP A 137 -7.75 3.99 2.52
N ILE A 138 -8.95 3.54 2.91
CA ILE A 138 -10.03 3.24 1.98
C ILE A 138 -10.52 4.51 1.28
N LEU A 139 -10.91 4.40 0.02
CA LEU A 139 -11.41 5.52 -0.81
C LEU A 139 -10.41 6.67 -0.97
N GLY A 140 -9.13 6.44 -0.66
CA GLY A 140 -8.10 7.48 -0.69
C GLY A 140 -8.04 8.33 0.58
N ASN A 141 -8.84 8.02 1.60
CA ASN A 141 -8.88 8.77 2.86
C ASN A 141 -7.91 8.16 3.88
N PRO A 142 -6.89 8.89 4.34
CA PRO A 142 -5.95 8.38 5.34
C PRO A 142 -6.64 8.02 6.65
N CYS A 143 -6.21 6.93 7.29
CA CYS A 143 -6.65 6.59 8.64
C CYS A 143 -6.17 7.63 9.66
N ASP A 144 -6.82 7.66 10.83
CA ASP A 144 -6.35 8.44 11.98
C ASP A 144 -5.14 7.73 12.64
N TYR A 145 -3.98 7.90 12.02
CA TYR A 145 -2.73 7.31 12.51
C TYR A 145 -2.28 7.88 13.85
N ASP A 146 -2.68 9.11 14.20
CA ASP A 146 -2.37 9.71 15.49
C ASP A 146 -3.12 9.02 16.64
N ALA A 147 -4.29 8.47 16.37
CA ALA A 147 -5.03 7.67 17.35
C ALA A 147 -4.66 6.18 17.30
N ILE A 148 -4.39 5.61 16.11
CA ILE A 148 -4.13 4.18 15.92
C ILE A 148 -2.71 3.79 16.37
N ALA A 149 -1.68 4.59 16.05
CA ALA A 149 -0.30 4.24 16.35
C ALA A 149 -0.04 4.10 17.86
N PRO A 150 -0.52 4.99 18.75
CA PRO A 150 -0.38 4.79 20.19
C PRO A 150 -1.05 3.52 20.73
N ILE A 151 -2.17 3.09 20.12
CA ILE A 151 -2.81 1.80 20.47
C ILE A 151 -1.88 0.65 20.10
N CYS A 152 -1.32 0.67 18.89
CA CYS A 152 -0.38 -0.36 18.47
C CYS A 152 0.85 -0.41 19.37
N GLU A 153 1.43 0.73 19.73
CA GLU A 153 2.57 0.83 20.66
C GLU A 153 2.24 0.26 22.05
N LYS A 154 1.09 0.64 22.61
CA LYS A 154 0.61 0.18 23.92
C LYS A 154 0.53 -1.35 24.01
N TYR A 155 0.10 -2.01 22.94
CA TYR A 155 -0.08 -3.45 22.90
C TYR A 155 1.04 -4.21 22.19
N GLY A 156 2.11 -3.52 21.74
CA GLY A 156 3.25 -4.12 21.04
C GLY A 156 2.90 -4.72 19.67
N LEU A 157 1.95 -4.11 18.96
CA LEU A 157 1.46 -4.59 17.67
C LEU A 157 2.22 -3.95 16.50
N ILE A 158 2.43 -4.74 15.45
CA ILE A 158 2.96 -4.22 14.18
C ILE A 158 1.83 -3.50 13.45
N LEU A 159 2.04 -2.23 13.13
CA LEU A 159 1.10 -1.46 12.31
C LEU A 159 1.48 -1.55 10.83
N ILE A 160 0.60 -2.11 10.02
CA ILE A 160 0.71 -2.21 8.56
C ILE A 160 -0.28 -1.21 7.95
N GLU A 161 0.22 -0.31 7.12
CA GLU A 161 -0.59 0.60 6.31
C GLU A 161 -0.93 -0.07 4.97
N ASP A 162 -2.20 -0.20 4.64
CA ASP A 162 -2.68 -0.58 3.31
C ASP A 162 -3.16 0.68 2.57
N ALA A 163 -2.25 1.27 1.81
CA ALA A 163 -2.49 2.47 1.02
C ALA A 163 -2.80 2.17 -0.46
N ALA A 164 -3.33 0.97 -0.76
CA ALA A 164 -3.63 0.58 -2.15
C ALA A 164 -4.61 1.52 -2.86
N GLN A 165 -5.40 2.30 -2.14
CA GLN A 165 -6.32 3.29 -2.70
C GLN A 165 -5.89 4.75 -2.44
N ALA A 166 -4.80 4.97 -1.70
CA ALA A 166 -4.44 6.28 -1.19
C ALA A 166 -3.04 6.76 -1.61
N PHE A 167 -2.42 6.13 -2.62
CA PHE A 167 -1.10 6.57 -3.09
C PHE A 167 -1.18 8.00 -3.64
N GLY A 168 -0.47 8.93 -2.98
CA GLY A 168 -0.51 10.36 -3.28
C GLY A 168 -1.33 11.17 -2.28
N ALA A 169 -2.24 10.55 -1.53
CA ALA A 169 -2.94 11.17 -0.42
C ALA A 169 -1.98 11.55 0.72
N SER A 170 -2.43 12.41 1.63
CA SER A 170 -1.62 12.83 2.77
C SER A 170 -2.48 13.21 3.98
N ASN A 171 -1.90 13.06 5.18
CA ASN A 171 -2.44 13.55 6.44
C ASN A 171 -1.37 14.42 7.11
N LYS A 172 -1.71 15.66 7.46
CA LYS A 172 -0.80 16.66 8.07
C LYS A 172 0.52 16.81 7.31
N GLY A 173 0.45 16.79 5.98
CA GLY A 173 1.62 16.91 5.10
C GLY A 173 2.46 15.64 4.95
N ARG A 174 2.18 14.57 5.69
CA ARG A 174 2.81 13.25 5.49
C ARG A 174 2.03 12.46 4.44
N LYS A 175 2.71 11.91 3.46
CA LYS A 175 2.10 11.10 2.40
C LYS A 175 1.66 9.73 2.93
N CYS A 176 0.56 9.19 2.41
CA CYS A 176 0.26 7.77 2.55
C CYS A 176 1.41 6.92 2.00
N CYS A 177 1.55 5.70 2.45
CA CYS A 177 2.73 4.84 2.39
C CYS A 177 3.89 5.28 3.32
N SER A 178 3.69 6.29 4.20
CA SER A 178 4.70 6.68 5.19
C SER A 178 4.29 6.42 6.64
N PHE A 179 3.10 5.84 6.85
CA PHE A 179 2.61 5.51 8.19
C PHE A 179 2.92 4.05 8.56
N GLY A 180 2.77 3.73 9.85
CA GLY A 180 3.02 2.39 10.36
C GLY A 180 4.48 1.93 10.31
N THR A 181 4.71 0.69 10.70
CA THR A 181 6.02 0.02 10.64
C THR A 181 6.38 -0.38 9.21
N ILE A 182 5.36 -0.84 8.47
CA ILE A 182 5.43 -1.26 7.07
C ILE A 182 4.21 -0.67 6.37
N ALA A 183 4.41 -0.11 5.18
CA ALA A 183 3.31 0.34 4.34
C ALA A 183 3.32 -0.40 3.00
N THR A 184 2.13 -0.59 2.42
CA THR A 184 1.94 -1.32 1.17
C THR A 184 1.08 -0.52 0.20
N THR A 185 1.30 -0.70 -1.09
CA THR A 185 0.43 -0.16 -2.13
C THR A 185 0.30 -1.11 -3.32
N SER A 186 -0.66 -0.81 -4.17
CA SER A 186 -0.95 -1.55 -5.40
C SER A 186 -0.81 -0.64 -6.61
N PHE A 187 -0.22 -1.17 -7.67
CA PHE A 187 -0.15 -0.53 -8.97
C PHE A 187 -1.09 -1.17 -10.00
N PHE A 188 -2.16 -1.86 -9.56
CA PHE A 188 -3.21 -2.30 -10.47
C PHE A 188 -3.68 -1.13 -11.35
N PRO A 189 -3.99 -1.32 -12.64
CA PRO A 189 -4.18 -0.22 -13.60
C PRO A 189 -5.13 0.89 -13.17
N ALA A 190 -6.18 0.56 -12.41
CA ALA A 190 -7.19 1.52 -11.93
C ALA A 190 -6.83 2.22 -10.62
N LYS A 191 -5.67 1.91 -10.01
CA LYS A 191 -5.21 2.54 -8.77
C LYS A 191 -4.71 3.96 -9.01
N PRO A 192 -4.59 4.80 -7.94
CA PRO A 192 -4.11 6.18 -8.08
C PRO A 192 -2.82 6.31 -8.90
N LEU A 193 -1.87 5.41 -8.66
CA LEU A 193 -0.70 5.18 -9.52
C LEU A 193 -0.80 3.74 -10.04
N GLY A 194 -1.17 3.55 -11.31
CA GLY A 194 -1.37 2.21 -11.89
C GLY A 194 -0.44 1.94 -13.05
N CYS A 195 0.13 0.73 -13.13
CA CYS A 195 0.91 0.24 -14.27
C CYS A 195 0.00 -0.38 -15.36
N TYR A 196 0.56 -1.05 -16.34
CA TYR A 196 -0.17 -1.70 -17.42
C TYR A 196 -0.19 -3.23 -17.27
N GLY A 197 -0.41 -3.67 -16.06
CA GLY A 197 -0.50 -5.03 -15.59
C GLY A 197 -0.60 -5.02 -14.06
N ASP A 198 -0.08 -6.04 -13.40
CA ASP A 198 0.02 -6.07 -11.95
C ASP A 198 1.32 -5.41 -11.45
N GLY A 199 1.26 -4.86 -10.28
CA GLY A 199 2.39 -4.26 -9.58
C GLY A 199 2.01 -3.86 -8.15
N GLY A 200 3.01 -3.70 -7.31
CA GLY A 200 2.88 -3.24 -5.94
C GLY A 200 4.20 -2.76 -5.38
N ALA A 201 4.16 -2.17 -4.19
CA ALA A 201 5.36 -1.77 -3.46
C ALA A 201 5.14 -1.84 -1.95
N ILE A 202 6.25 -1.99 -1.24
CA ILE A 202 6.35 -2.06 0.21
C ILE A 202 7.34 -1.00 0.66
N PHE A 203 6.99 -0.26 1.71
CA PHE A 203 7.80 0.84 2.24
C PHE A 203 8.11 0.63 3.71
N THR A 204 9.32 0.96 4.12
CA THR A 204 9.76 0.91 5.52
C THR A 204 10.97 1.82 5.73
N ASP A 205 11.22 2.22 6.98
CA ASP A 205 12.44 2.92 7.37
C ASP A 205 13.46 1.97 8.04
N ASP A 206 13.04 0.73 8.35
CA ASP A 206 13.89 -0.29 8.99
C ASP A 206 14.74 -1.02 7.95
N ASP A 207 16.07 -0.89 8.07
CA ASP A 207 17.04 -1.53 7.18
C ASP A 207 16.92 -3.05 7.20
N ALA A 208 16.73 -3.65 8.37
CA ALA A 208 16.62 -5.10 8.50
C ALA A 208 15.32 -5.62 7.88
N ALA A 209 14.21 -4.90 8.06
CA ALA A 209 12.95 -5.23 7.40
C ALA A 209 13.08 -5.11 5.87
N ALA A 210 13.74 -4.07 5.35
CA ALA A 210 13.96 -3.89 3.92
C ALA A 210 14.77 -5.04 3.31
N ASP A 211 15.82 -5.50 3.99
CA ASP A 211 16.62 -6.65 3.55
C ASP A 211 15.80 -7.95 3.54
N ILE A 212 14.96 -8.15 4.56
CA ILE A 212 14.05 -9.30 4.62
C ILE A 212 13.03 -9.23 3.48
N ILE A 213 12.41 -8.08 3.22
CA ILE A 213 11.45 -7.87 2.13
C ILE A 213 12.09 -8.21 0.78
N ARG A 214 13.29 -7.67 0.50
CA ARG A 214 14.03 -7.97 -0.73
C ARG A 214 14.32 -9.46 -0.90
N SER A 215 14.72 -10.13 0.18
CA SER A 215 14.94 -11.57 0.19
C SER A 215 13.64 -12.34 -0.09
N LEU A 216 12.53 -11.99 0.58
CA LEU A 216 11.23 -12.65 0.41
C LEU A 216 10.72 -12.55 -1.03
N CYS A 217 10.90 -11.41 -1.71
CA CYS A 217 10.50 -11.20 -3.10
C CYS A 217 11.21 -12.14 -4.10
N VAL A 218 12.32 -12.76 -3.71
CA VAL A 218 13.14 -13.64 -4.56
C VAL A 218 13.38 -15.00 -3.88
N HIS A 219 12.33 -15.65 -3.43
CA HIS A 219 12.35 -16.99 -2.83
C HIS A 219 13.15 -17.11 -1.52
N GLY A 220 13.26 -16.04 -0.75
CA GLY A 220 14.02 -16.05 0.50
C GLY A 220 15.54 -16.11 0.30
N LYS A 221 16.04 -15.55 -0.81
CA LYS A 221 17.46 -15.57 -1.18
C LYS A 221 18.32 -14.88 -0.11
N GLY A 222 19.40 -15.54 0.26
CA GLY A 222 20.46 -15.04 1.13
C GLY A 222 21.68 -14.48 0.35
N PRO A 223 22.74 -14.10 1.05
CA PRO A 223 23.94 -13.49 0.45
C PRO A 223 24.84 -14.49 -0.28
N GLY A 224 24.69 -15.80 -0.04
CA GLY A 224 25.61 -16.86 -0.52
C GLY A 224 25.45 -17.27 -1.98
N GLY A 225 24.58 -16.60 -2.77
CA GLY A 225 24.46 -16.83 -4.20
C GLY A 225 23.10 -17.38 -4.66
N LYS A 226 23.07 -17.97 -5.87
CA LYS A 226 21.82 -18.30 -6.57
C LYS A 226 20.94 -19.31 -5.82
N TYR A 227 21.53 -20.25 -5.12
CA TYR A 227 20.82 -21.34 -4.44
C TYR A 227 20.87 -21.24 -2.90
N ASP A 228 21.29 -20.10 -2.37
CA ASP A 228 21.30 -19.81 -0.95
C ASP A 228 19.93 -19.24 -0.52
N ASN A 229 18.97 -20.13 -0.27
CA ASN A 229 17.63 -19.75 0.21
C ASN A 229 17.60 -19.95 1.73
N ILE A 230 17.66 -18.87 2.49
CA ILE A 230 17.75 -18.86 3.96
C ILE A 230 16.39 -18.77 4.65
N ARG A 231 15.34 -18.56 3.89
CA ARG A 231 13.93 -18.51 4.35
C ARG A 231 12.98 -18.90 3.23
N VAL A 232 11.74 -19.23 3.60
CA VAL A 232 10.66 -19.39 2.61
C VAL A 232 10.26 -18.00 2.12
N GLY A 233 10.20 -17.81 0.81
CA GLY A 233 9.80 -16.56 0.18
C GLY A 233 8.89 -16.81 -1.01
N MET A 234 8.76 -15.79 -1.85
CA MET A 234 7.86 -15.74 -3.01
C MET A 234 8.63 -15.39 -4.28
N ASN A 235 8.03 -15.63 -5.43
CA ASN A 235 8.43 -15.02 -6.69
C ASN A 235 7.58 -13.77 -6.90
N SER A 236 7.97 -12.66 -6.29
CA SER A 236 7.20 -11.43 -6.32
C SER A 236 8.09 -10.24 -6.65
N ARG A 237 8.10 -9.86 -7.91
CA ARG A 237 8.92 -8.77 -8.46
C ARG A 237 8.10 -7.94 -9.43
N LEU A 238 8.37 -6.65 -9.48
CA LEU A 238 7.84 -5.79 -10.54
C LEU A 238 8.67 -5.99 -11.82
N ASP A 239 8.02 -6.25 -12.93
CA ASP A 239 8.68 -6.33 -14.24
C ASP A 239 9.22 -4.95 -14.65
N THR A 240 10.40 -4.92 -15.29
CA THR A 240 11.05 -3.67 -15.71
C THR A 240 10.17 -2.85 -16.66
N VAL A 241 9.37 -3.50 -17.50
CA VAL A 241 8.41 -2.83 -18.39
C VAL A 241 7.37 -2.05 -17.58
N GLN A 242 6.88 -2.61 -16.48
CA GLN A 242 5.92 -1.92 -15.61
C GLN A 242 6.56 -0.74 -14.90
N ALA A 243 7.82 -0.86 -14.49
CA ALA A 243 8.57 0.25 -13.91
C ALA A 243 8.73 1.41 -14.92
N ALA A 244 9.02 1.09 -16.18
CA ALA A 244 9.13 2.08 -17.26
C ALA A 244 7.80 2.81 -17.52
N VAL A 245 6.67 2.15 -17.31
CA VAL A 245 5.33 2.77 -17.38
C VAL A 245 5.07 3.66 -16.17
N LEU A 246 5.47 3.22 -14.98
CA LEU A 246 5.18 3.92 -13.73
C LEU A 246 5.99 5.20 -13.56
N LEU A 247 7.22 5.29 -14.06
CA LEU A 247 8.07 6.48 -13.92
C LEU A 247 7.41 7.75 -14.48
N PRO A 248 6.97 7.83 -15.75
CA PRO A 248 6.28 9.03 -16.26
C PRO A 248 4.92 9.26 -15.58
N LYS A 249 4.22 8.19 -15.16
CA LYS A 249 2.95 8.32 -14.43
C LYS A 249 3.14 8.85 -13.02
N LEU A 250 4.20 8.48 -12.31
CA LEU A 250 4.54 9.04 -11.00
C LEU A 250 4.85 10.54 -11.12
N LYS A 251 5.58 10.93 -12.17
CA LYS A 251 5.82 12.34 -12.46
C LYS A 251 4.52 13.10 -12.70
N ALA A 252 3.63 12.58 -13.53
CA ALA A 252 2.33 13.19 -13.79
C ALA A 252 1.45 13.28 -12.53
N LEU A 253 1.44 12.20 -11.71
CA LEU A 253 0.71 12.17 -10.44
C LEU A 253 1.18 13.31 -9.52
N ARG A 254 2.49 13.47 -9.36
CA ARG A 254 3.10 14.51 -8.52
C ARG A 254 2.84 15.91 -9.06
N ASP A 255 3.01 16.11 -10.37
CA ASP A 255 3.07 17.44 -10.97
C ASP A 255 1.67 18.06 -11.18
N TYR A 256 0.61 17.25 -11.39
CA TYR A 256 -0.74 17.78 -11.65
C TYR A 256 -1.93 16.86 -11.33
N GLU A 257 -1.80 15.51 -11.33
CA GLU A 257 -3.00 14.65 -11.23
C GLU A 257 -3.65 14.72 -9.85
N ILE A 258 -2.86 14.86 -8.77
CA ILE A 258 -3.41 15.01 -7.40
C ILE A 258 -4.30 16.26 -7.35
N ASP A 259 -3.82 17.40 -7.80
CA ASP A 259 -4.57 18.66 -7.80
C ASP A 259 -5.85 18.55 -8.64
N ARG A 260 -5.74 17.90 -9.82
CA ARG A 260 -6.92 17.68 -10.68
C ARG A 260 -7.98 16.80 -10.04
N ARG A 261 -7.58 15.80 -9.27
CA ARG A 261 -8.52 14.97 -8.50
C ARG A 261 -9.20 15.78 -7.42
N GLN A 262 -8.48 16.64 -6.70
CA GLN A 262 -9.06 17.56 -5.71
C GLN A 262 -10.06 18.54 -6.35
N GLU A 263 -9.75 19.10 -7.52
CA GLU A 263 -10.70 19.94 -8.27
C GLU A 263 -11.99 19.18 -8.60
N VAL A 264 -11.89 17.96 -9.09
CA VAL A 264 -13.06 17.12 -9.43
C VAL A 264 -13.86 16.79 -8.18
N ALA A 265 -13.23 16.36 -7.09
CA ALA A 265 -13.88 16.06 -5.82
C ALA A 265 -14.61 17.32 -5.28
N GLY A 266 -13.98 18.48 -5.33
CA GLY A 266 -14.59 19.75 -4.94
C GLY A 266 -15.85 20.10 -5.75
N ARG A 267 -15.83 19.84 -7.07
CA ARG A 267 -17.03 20.05 -7.94
C ARG A 267 -18.17 19.11 -7.56
N TYR A 268 -17.89 17.83 -7.30
CA TYR A 268 -18.89 16.86 -6.86
C TYR A 268 -19.46 17.26 -5.49
N ASN A 269 -18.60 17.58 -4.54
CA ASN A 269 -19.04 17.99 -3.19
C ASN A 269 -19.93 19.24 -3.25
N ALA A 270 -19.55 20.26 -4.00
CA ALA A 270 -20.35 21.49 -4.17
C ALA A 270 -21.71 21.22 -4.85
N ALA A 271 -21.74 20.27 -5.81
CA ALA A 271 -22.99 19.96 -6.52
C ALA A 271 -23.96 19.13 -5.66
N PHE A 272 -23.43 18.21 -4.83
CA PHE A 272 -24.27 17.21 -4.16
C PHE A 272 -24.50 17.44 -2.66
N CYS A 273 -23.75 18.33 -1.98
CA CYS A 273 -23.82 18.52 -0.54
C CYS A 273 -25.21 18.96 -0.01
N LYS A 274 -26.10 19.44 -0.88
CA LYS A 274 -27.45 19.83 -0.50
C LYS A 274 -28.43 18.65 -0.40
N ASP A 275 -28.21 17.63 -1.22
CA ASP A 275 -29.15 16.53 -1.41
C ASP A 275 -28.59 15.19 -0.88
N PHE A 276 -27.28 15.11 -0.70
CA PHE A 276 -26.58 13.89 -0.31
C PHE A 276 -25.51 14.17 0.77
N THR A 277 -25.22 13.16 1.58
CA THR A 277 -24.02 13.17 2.42
C THR A 277 -22.81 12.94 1.50
N VAL A 278 -21.92 13.94 1.46
CA VAL A 278 -20.65 13.83 0.71
C VAL A 278 -19.57 13.20 1.59
N PRO A 279 -18.55 12.55 0.98
CA PRO A 279 -17.43 11.99 1.73
C PRO A 279 -16.73 13.04 2.60
N PHE A 280 -16.47 12.70 3.83
CA PHE A 280 -15.74 13.55 4.77
C PHE A 280 -14.23 13.31 4.59
N VAL A 281 -13.49 14.39 4.43
CA VAL A 281 -12.03 14.41 4.46
C VAL A 281 -11.65 15.44 5.52
N ALA A 282 -10.78 15.05 6.49
CA ALA A 282 -10.35 15.96 7.53
C ALA A 282 -9.59 17.17 6.93
N GLU A 283 -9.67 18.33 7.59
CA GLU A 283 -9.14 19.61 7.05
C GLU A 283 -7.64 19.54 6.70
N GLU A 284 -6.88 18.73 7.44
CA GLU A 284 -5.44 18.56 7.22
C GLU A 284 -5.09 17.40 6.29
N CYS A 285 -6.10 16.74 5.69
CA CYS A 285 -5.92 15.61 4.78
C CYS A 285 -6.15 16.00 3.33
N VAL A 286 -5.43 15.33 2.44
CA VAL A 286 -5.65 15.28 1.00
C VAL A 286 -5.94 13.82 0.66
N SER A 287 -7.13 13.53 0.10
CA SER A 287 -7.55 12.18 -0.29
C SER A 287 -7.52 11.99 -1.81
#